data_9f190a186ab4dadd4b7d04ecfbd2ceea
#
_entry.id   9f190a186ab4dadd4b7d04ecfbd2ceea
#
_cell.length_a   1.000
_cell.length_b   1.000
_cell.length_c   1.000
_cell.angle_alpha   90.00
_cell.angle_beta   90.00
_cell.angle_gamma   90.00
#
_symmetry.space_group_name_H-M   'P 1'
#
loop_
_entity.id
_entity.type
_entity.pdbx_description
1 polymer ?
#
loop_
_entity_poly.entity_id
_entity_poly.type
_entity_poly.pdbx_seq_one_letter_code
_entity_poly.pdbx_strand_id
1 'polypeptide(L)'
;MDDDASIAFGPLRIWIYGRQFPDARDYWDGNWLNAAAECVGDSSVVKIRGNFIHLGELERWKQHLEKFQRSLSGRVELPTIEPNLKLEFEGGRPGTGHFECKLSIASDHISERHEYRFASDQSYLPKLIVQLASVLREYPLREPKAGGL
;
A
#
# COMPACT_ATOMS: atom_id res chain seq x y z
N MET A 1 -16.09 10.80 -8.35
CA MET A 1 -15.75 10.55 -7.69
C MET A 1 -14.78 9.61 -7.40
N ASP A 2 -14.34 9.42 -6.57
CA ASP A 2 -13.17 8.74 -6.27
C ASP A 2 -13.35 7.30 -5.99
N ASP A 3 -14.44 6.78 -6.50
CA ASP A 3 -14.76 5.38 -6.32
C ASP A 3 -13.90 4.47 -7.16
N ASP A 4 -13.09 5.03 -8.06
CA ASP A 4 -12.23 4.23 -8.93
C ASP A 4 -10.80 4.15 -8.43
N ALA A 5 -10.55 4.39 -7.15
CA ALA A 5 -9.23 4.19 -6.58
C ALA A 5 -8.80 2.73 -6.76
N SER A 6 -7.54 2.54 -7.08
CA SER A 6 -6.99 1.19 -7.26
C SER A 6 -6.98 0.42 -5.94
N ILE A 7 -6.69 1.11 -4.85
CA ILE A 7 -6.63 0.54 -3.51
C ILE A 7 -7.34 1.51 -2.57
N ALA A 8 -8.24 0.98 -1.73
CA ALA A 8 -8.93 1.79 -0.74
C ALA A 8 -8.98 1.02 0.58
N PHE A 9 -8.58 1.66 1.66
CA PHE A 9 -8.62 1.04 2.98
C PHE A 9 -8.77 2.13 4.04
N GLY A 10 -9.89 2.11 4.76
CA GLY A 10 -10.16 3.14 5.75
C GLY A 10 -10.13 4.54 5.12
N PRO A 11 -9.38 5.46 5.70
CA PRO A 11 -9.28 6.82 5.15
C PRO A 11 -8.34 6.94 3.95
N LEU A 12 -7.68 5.85 3.56
CA LEU A 12 -6.66 5.87 2.52
C LEU A 12 -7.23 5.46 1.17
N ARG A 13 -6.85 6.19 0.13
CA ARG A 13 -7.12 5.81 -1.25
C ARG A 13 -5.85 5.99 -2.06
N ILE A 14 -5.57 5.01 -2.92
CA ILE A 14 -4.39 5.05 -3.80
C ILE A 14 -4.86 4.82 -5.23
N TRP A 15 -4.42 5.68 -6.12
CA TRP A 15 -4.65 5.55 -7.56
C TRP A 15 -3.35 5.21 -8.24
N ILE A 16 -3.36 4.18 -9.08
CA ILE A 16 -2.19 3.76 -9.85
C ILE A 16 -2.43 4.16 -11.28
N TYR A 17 -1.52 4.95 -11.84
CA TYR A 17 -1.70 5.48 -13.20
C TYR A 17 -0.88 4.76 -14.25
N GLY A 18 0.11 3.98 -13.85
CA GLY A 18 0.94 3.22 -14.77
C GLY A 18 2.36 3.11 -14.27
N ARG A 19 3.20 2.50 -15.06
CA ARG A 19 4.62 2.36 -14.72
C ARG A 19 5.34 3.67 -14.97
N GLN A 20 6.27 4.00 -14.10
CA GLN A 20 7.12 5.18 -14.30
C GLN A 20 7.97 5.03 -15.56
N PHE A 21 8.54 3.85 -15.75
CA PHE A 21 9.38 3.56 -16.90
C PHE A 21 8.81 2.36 -17.64
N PRO A 22 7.82 2.57 -18.55
CA PRO A 22 7.13 1.44 -19.20
C PRO A 22 8.05 0.54 -19.99
N ASP A 23 9.15 1.08 -20.52
CA ASP A 23 10.06 0.30 -21.36
C ASP A 23 11.20 -0.37 -20.58
N ALA A 24 11.37 -0.04 -19.32
CA ALA A 24 12.40 -0.66 -18.50
C ALA A 24 12.01 -2.11 -18.18
N ARG A 25 12.93 -3.02 -18.40
CA ARG A 25 12.65 -4.46 -18.24
C ARG A 25 13.22 -5.04 -16.98
N ASP A 26 14.08 -4.30 -16.29
CA ASP A 26 14.70 -4.79 -15.07
C ASP A 26 13.72 -4.71 -13.90
N TYR A 27 14.07 -5.45 -12.86
CA TYR A 27 13.21 -5.48 -11.66
C TYR A 27 13.09 -4.12 -11.01
N TRP A 28 14.21 -3.39 -10.89
CA TRP A 28 14.19 -2.15 -10.10
C TRP A 28 13.46 -1.03 -10.81
N ASP A 29 13.90 -0.66 -12.01
CA ASP A 29 13.27 0.47 -12.70
C ASP A 29 11.93 0.10 -13.34
N GLY A 30 11.77 -1.15 -13.71
CA GLY A 30 10.57 -1.57 -14.42
C GLY A 30 9.31 -1.67 -13.57
N ASN A 31 9.46 -1.58 -12.24
CA ASN A 31 8.34 -1.82 -11.34
C ASN A 31 7.92 -0.61 -10.51
N TRP A 32 8.53 0.55 -10.73
CA TRP A 32 8.07 1.76 -10.07
C TRP A 32 6.79 2.26 -10.74
N LEU A 33 5.88 2.78 -9.94
CA LEU A 33 4.56 3.19 -10.39
C LEU A 33 4.35 4.68 -10.22
N ASN A 34 3.67 5.28 -11.20
CA ASN A 34 3.10 6.61 -11.02
C ASN A 34 1.84 6.45 -10.21
N ALA A 35 1.74 7.16 -9.11
CA ALA A 35 0.62 6.97 -8.19
C ALA A 35 0.22 8.28 -7.52
N ALA A 36 -0.98 8.31 -7.01
CA ALA A 36 -1.43 9.33 -6.08
C ALA A 36 -2.01 8.63 -4.87
N ALA A 37 -1.89 9.25 -3.72
CA ALA A 37 -2.50 8.74 -2.50
C ALA A 37 -3.18 9.88 -1.78
N GLU A 38 -4.30 9.57 -1.13
CA GLU A 38 -5.07 10.55 -0.39
C GLU A 38 -5.49 9.95 0.93
N CYS A 39 -5.35 10.72 1.99
CA CYS A 39 -5.88 10.32 3.29
C CYS A 39 -6.86 11.38 3.76
N VAL A 40 -8.09 10.97 4.03
CA VAL A 40 -9.15 11.88 4.47
C VAL A 40 -9.43 11.59 5.93
N GLY A 41 -9.00 12.53 6.80
CA GLY A 41 -9.26 12.46 8.24
C GLY A 41 -10.48 13.28 8.60
N ASP A 42 -10.73 13.40 9.90
CA ASP A 42 -11.86 14.16 10.38
C ASP A 42 -11.71 15.66 10.11
N SER A 43 -10.49 16.15 10.17
CA SER A 43 -10.25 17.59 10.04
C SER A 43 -9.18 17.95 9.04
N SER A 44 -8.72 16.98 8.26
CA SER A 44 -7.65 17.24 7.29
C SER A 44 -7.76 16.28 6.11
N VAL A 45 -7.26 16.75 4.97
CA VAL A 45 -7.12 15.93 3.77
C VAL A 45 -5.70 16.14 3.28
N VAL A 46 -4.98 15.05 3.08
CA VAL A 46 -3.62 15.10 2.54
C VAL A 46 -3.59 14.29 1.27
N LYS A 47 -3.10 14.89 0.20
CA LYS A 47 -3.00 14.21 -1.08
C LYS A 47 -1.58 14.38 -1.62
N ILE A 48 -0.98 13.28 -2.07
CA ILE A 48 0.36 13.30 -2.64
C ILE A 48 0.33 12.61 -3.99
N ARG A 49 1.31 12.94 -4.82
CA ARG A 49 1.47 12.32 -6.14
C ARG A 49 2.94 12.13 -6.43
N GLY A 50 3.31 10.99 -7.00
CA GLY A 50 4.69 10.71 -7.33
C GLY A 50 4.94 9.24 -7.59
N ASN A 51 6.22 8.88 -7.54
CA ASN A 51 6.65 7.50 -7.78
C ASN A 51 7.17 6.91 -6.48
N PHE A 52 6.27 6.69 -5.55
CA PHE A 52 6.64 6.24 -4.20
C PHE A 52 6.22 4.80 -3.90
N ILE A 53 5.70 4.08 -4.89
CA ILE A 53 5.28 2.69 -4.72
C ILE A 53 5.92 1.83 -5.81
N HIS A 54 6.50 0.71 -5.38
CA HIS A 54 7.10 -0.28 -6.25
C HIS A 54 6.23 -1.54 -6.24
N LEU A 55 6.05 -2.16 -7.40
CA LEU A 55 5.20 -3.35 -7.49
C LEU A 55 5.70 -4.49 -6.60
N GLY A 56 7.01 -4.61 -6.42
CA GLY A 56 7.56 -5.60 -5.50
C GLY A 56 7.13 -5.37 -4.06
N GLU A 57 6.94 -4.10 -3.68
CA GLU A 57 6.45 -3.78 -2.34
C GLU A 57 4.99 -4.21 -2.18
N LEU A 58 4.17 -3.97 -3.21
CA LEU A 58 2.77 -4.38 -3.18
C LEU A 58 2.64 -5.90 -3.11
N GLU A 59 3.50 -6.61 -3.84
CA GLU A 59 3.46 -8.07 -3.81
C GLU A 59 3.83 -8.59 -2.42
N ARG A 60 4.88 -8.05 -1.82
CA ARG A 60 5.27 -8.47 -0.47
C ARG A 60 4.19 -8.13 0.54
N TRP A 61 3.59 -6.95 0.40
CA TRP A 61 2.51 -6.56 1.31
C TRP A 61 1.33 -7.52 1.21
N LYS A 62 0.95 -7.88 -0.02
CA LYS A 62 -0.14 -8.82 -0.23
C LYS A 62 0.14 -10.15 0.46
N GLN A 63 1.36 -10.68 0.32
CA GLN A 63 1.73 -11.93 0.95
C GLN A 63 1.67 -11.82 2.47
N HIS A 64 2.15 -10.72 3.03
CA HIS A 64 2.13 -10.50 4.47
C HIS A 64 0.71 -10.33 4.98
N LEU A 65 -0.16 -9.67 4.21
CA LEU A 65 -1.56 -9.51 4.59
C LEU A 65 -2.31 -10.82 4.57
N GLU A 66 -2.02 -11.69 3.59
CA GLU A 66 -2.62 -13.01 3.53
C GLU A 66 -2.27 -13.83 4.78
N LYS A 67 -1.06 -13.66 5.27
CA LYS A 67 -0.65 -14.33 6.50
C LYS A 67 -1.29 -13.68 7.72
N PHE A 68 -1.31 -12.36 7.75
CA PHE A 68 -1.87 -11.60 8.88
C PHE A 68 -3.36 -11.90 9.08
N GLN A 69 -4.12 -12.04 7.99
CA GLN A 69 -5.56 -12.26 8.14
C GLN A 69 -5.90 -13.61 8.77
N ARG A 70 -4.95 -14.56 8.78
CA ARG A 70 -5.21 -15.86 9.38
C ARG A 70 -5.20 -15.81 10.90
N SER A 71 -4.40 -14.96 11.51
CA SER A 71 -4.23 -14.91 12.95
C SER A 71 -4.57 -13.56 13.54
N LEU A 72 -4.43 -12.49 12.77
CA LEU A 72 -4.58 -11.10 13.24
C LEU A 72 -3.67 -10.80 14.41
N SER A 73 -2.51 -11.48 14.48
CA SER A 73 -1.55 -11.27 15.55
C SER A 73 -0.28 -10.69 14.97
N GLY A 74 0.44 -9.94 15.81
CA GLY A 74 1.68 -9.31 15.40
C GLY A 74 1.44 -8.05 14.60
N ARG A 75 2.41 -7.73 13.75
CA ARG A 75 2.44 -6.48 13.02
C ARG A 75 2.73 -6.75 11.56
N VAL A 76 2.04 -6.03 10.68
CA VAL A 76 2.31 -6.07 9.25
C VAL A 76 2.37 -4.64 8.75
N GLU A 77 3.31 -4.33 7.85
CA GLU A 77 3.41 -2.99 7.31
C GLU A 77 3.61 -3.03 5.82
N LEU A 78 3.16 -1.98 5.16
CA LEU A 78 3.44 -1.75 3.76
C LEU A 78 4.95 -1.50 3.64
N PRO A 79 5.69 -2.38 2.97
CA PRO A 79 7.16 -2.32 3.02
C PRO A 79 7.74 -1.33 2.02
N THR A 80 7.32 -0.06 2.10
CA THR A 80 7.80 0.97 1.17
C THR A 80 9.19 1.45 1.55
N ILE A 81 10.02 1.63 0.53
CA ILE A 81 11.34 2.22 0.70
C ILE A 81 11.20 3.73 0.82
N GLU A 82 10.33 4.32 -0.01
CA GLU A 82 10.10 5.76 0.04
C GLU A 82 9.25 6.12 1.26
N PRO A 83 9.59 7.18 1.96
CA PRO A 83 8.88 7.54 3.20
C PRO A 83 7.55 8.27 2.99
N ASN A 84 7.16 8.50 1.74
CA ASN A 84 5.97 9.26 1.43
C ASN A 84 4.70 8.62 1.96
N LEU A 85 4.65 7.31 2.02
CA LEU A 85 3.47 6.59 2.48
C LEU A 85 3.91 5.40 3.33
N LYS A 86 3.47 5.38 4.59
CA LYS A 86 3.72 4.27 5.49
C LYS A 86 2.40 3.83 6.09
N LEU A 87 2.15 2.54 6.14
CA LEU A 87 0.92 2.00 6.71
C LEU A 87 1.26 0.74 7.50
N GLU A 88 0.83 0.71 8.75
CA GLU A 88 1.15 -0.38 9.65
C GLU A 88 -0.13 -0.87 10.31
N PHE A 89 -0.31 -2.19 10.36
CA PHE A 89 -1.41 -2.82 11.09
C PHE A 89 -0.82 -3.59 12.26
N GLU A 90 -1.45 -3.46 13.41
CA GLU A 90 -1.02 -4.19 14.60
C GLU A 90 -2.22 -4.90 15.18
N GLY A 91 -2.12 -6.21 15.40
CA GLY A 91 -3.21 -7.01 15.92
C GLY A 91 -3.67 -6.52 17.27
N GLY A 92 -4.99 -6.50 17.45
CA GLY A 92 -5.58 -6.08 18.71
C GLY A 92 -5.75 -7.24 19.67
N ARG A 93 -6.80 -7.15 20.49
CA ARG A 93 -7.07 -8.21 21.46
C ARG A 93 -7.39 -9.51 20.73
N PRO A 94 -6.75 -10.61 21.11
CA PRO A 94 -7.00 -11.90 20.44
C PRO A 94 -8.48 -12.28 20.45
N GLY A 95 -8.95 -12.79 19.32
CA GLY A 95 -10.32 -13.28 19.20
C GLY A 95 -11.36 -12.23 18.85
N THR A 96 -11.00 -10.95 18.82
CA THR A 96 -11.96 -9.89 18.49
C THR A 96 -12.05 -9.59 17.01
N GLY A 97 -11.03 -9.97 16.24
CA GLY A 97 -10.96 -9.63 14.81
C GLY A 97 -10.55 -8.21 14.53
N HIS A 98 -10.21 -7.44 15.56
CA HIS A 98 -9.88 -6.02 15.43
C HIS A 98 -8.37 -5.81 15.36
N PHE A 99 -7.95 -4.75 14.69
CA PHE A 99 -6.56 -4.34 14.67
C PHE A 99 -6.45 -2.82 14.52
N GLU A 100 -5.31 -2.29 14.95
CA GLU A 100 -5.05 -0.86 14.91
C GLU A 100 -4.21 -0.53 13.69
N CYS A 101 -4.48 0.63 13.11
CA CYS A 101 -3.78 1.08 11.91
C CYS A 101 -3.10 2.41 12.18
N LYS A 102 -1.90 2.56 11.65
CA LYS A 102 -1.14 3.79 11.73
C LYS A 102 -0.67 4.13 10.34
N LEU A 103 -1.01 5.33 9.89
CA LEU A 103 -0.72 5.77 8.53
C LEU A 103 0.04 7.08 8.57
N SER A 104 1.13 7.17 7.80
CA SER A 104 1.90 8.38 7.65
C SER A 104 1.95 8.73 6.17
N ILE A 105 1.68 9.98 5.82
CA ILE A 105 1.61 10.42 4.43
C ILE A 105 2.16 11.83 4.31
N ALA A 106 3.03 12.07 3.33
CA ALA A 106 3.59 13.38 3.06
C ALA A 106 4.26 13.40 1.69
N SER A 107 4.18 14.52 0.99
CA SER A 107 4.92 14.67 -0.27
C SER A 107 6.41 14.86 0.00
N ASP A 108 6.74 15.49 1.13
CA ASP A 108 8.11 15.72 1.56
C ASP A 108 8.15 15.57 3.08
N HIS A 109 8.62 14.42 3.54
CA HIS A 109 8.61 14.10 4.96
C HIS A 109 9.63 14.92 5.77
N ILE A 110 10.45 15.73 5.10
CA ILE A 110 11.38 16.62 5.79
C ILE A 110 10.66 17.87 6.26
N SER A 111 9.83 18.46 5.39
CA SER A 111 9.15 19.69 5.70
C SER A 111 7.83 19.48 6.45
N GLU A 112 7.17 18.36 6.23
CA GLU A 112 5.92 18.08 6.93
C GLU A 112 5.65 16.58 6.92
N ARG A 113 4.82 16.14 7.87
CA ARG A 113 4.42 14.75 7.98
C ARG A 113 3.05 14.70 8.63
N HIS A 114 2.16 13.89 8.06
CA HIS A 114 0.80 13.74 8.56
C HIS A 114 0.59 12.31 9.02
N GLU A 115 0.12 12.14 10.23
CA GLU A 115 -0.07 10.82 10.81
C GLU A 115 -1.52 10.63 11.21
N TYR A 116 -2.09 9.49 10.85
CA TYR A 116 -3.46 9.13 11.15
C TYR A 116 -3.48 7.79 11.86
N ARG A 117 -4.35 7.65 12.84
CA ARG A 117 -4.55 6.40 13.54
C ARG A 117 -6.02 6.04 13.45
N PHE A 118 -6.30 4.78 13.17
CA PHE A 118 -7.67 4.32 13.07
C PHE A 118 -7.73 2.83 13.36
N ALA A 119 -8.91 2.36 13.73
CA ALA A 119 -9.12 0.95 13.99
C ALA A 119 -9.81 0.31 12.79
N SER A 120 -9.57 -0.98 12.57
CA SER A 120 -10.23 -1.72 11.52
C SER A 120 -10.47 -3.14 12.03
N ASP A 121 -11.01 -4.00 11.18
CA ASP A 121 -11.22 -5.38 11.55
C ASP A 121 -11.04 -6.29 10.35
N GLN A 122 -11.03 -7.60 10.62
CA GLN A 122 -10.67 -8.60 9.62
C GLN A 122 -11.60 -8.60 8.41
N SER A 123 -12.81 -8.08 8.52
CA SER A 123 -13.76 -8.12 7.41
C SER A 123 -13.33 -7.23 6.24
N TYR A 124 -12.44 -6.28 6.47
CA TYR A 124 -11.95 -5.39 5.41
C TYR A 124 -10.69 -5.89 4.70
N LEU A 125 -10.05 -6.94 5.22
CA LEU A 125 -8.82 -7.44 4.63
C LEU A 125 -9.02 -8.16 3.29
N PRO A 126 -10.08 -8.97 3.11
CA PRO A 126 -10.25 -9.65 1.81
C PRO A 126 -10.35 -8.69 0.64
N LYS A 127 -11.06 -7.58 0.80
CA LYS A 127 -11.21 -6.60 -0.27
C LYS A 127 -9.87 -5.97 -0.61
N LEU A 128 -9.07 -5.63 0.41
CA LEU A 128 -7.76 -5.06 0.21
C LEU A 128 -6.86 -6.03 -0.56
N ILE A 129 -6.87 -7.30 -0.17
CA ILE A 129 -6.06 -8.31 -0.84
C ILE A 129 -6.50 -8.48 -2.30
N VAL A 130 -7.80 -8.45 -2.57
CA VAL A 130 -8.33 -8.53 -3.93
C VAL A 130 -7.88 -7.33 -4.76
N GLN A 131 -7.90 -6.13 -4.17
CA GLN A 131 -7.45 -4.93 -4.87
C GLN A 131 -5.95 -5.02 -5.21
N LEU A 132 -5.14 -5.52 -4.28
CA LEU A 132 -3.71 -5.71 -4.56
C LEU A 132 -3.50 -6.73 -5.67
N ALA A 133 -4.26 -7.83 -5.65
CA ALA A 133 -4.18 -8.82 -6.71
C ALA A 133 -4.56 -8.21 -8.07
N SER A 134 -5.55 -7.32 -8.08
CA SER A 134 -5.99 -6.67 -9.32
C SER A 134 -4.89 -5.76 -9.88
N VAL A 135 -4.24 -4.98 -9.04
CA VAL A 135 -3.12 -4.13 -9.47
C VAL A 135 -1.99 -4.99 -10.03
N LEU A 136 -1.65 -6.07 -9.34
CA LEU A 136 -0.56 -6.94 -9.77
C LEU A 136 -0.89 -7.71 -11.05
N ARG A 137 -2.18 -7.88 -11.36
CA ARG A 137 -2.59 -8.50 -12.61
C ARG A 137 -2.54 -7.49 -13.75
N GLU A 138 -2.90 -6.25 -13.49
CA GLU A 138 -2.84 -5.18 -14.48
C GLU A 138 -1.39 -4.81 -14.79
N TYR A 139 -0.53 -4.80 -13.78
CA TYR A 139 0.89 -4.48 -13.92
C TYR A 139 1.70 -5.63 -13.36
N PRO A 140 1.90 -6.70 -14.15
CA PRO A 140 2.65 -7.86 -13.65
C PRO A 140 4.08 -7.49 -13.27
N LEU A 141 4.53 -8.05 -12.16
CA LEU A 141 5.86 -7.79 -11.66
C LEU A 141 6.90 -8.23 -12.67
N ARG A 142 7.79 -7.33 -13.05
CA ARG A 142 8.90 -7.64 -13.95
C ARG A 142 10.07 -8.10 -13.09
N GLU A 143 10.59 -9.27 -13.39
CA GLU A 143 11.68 -9.83 -12.62
C GLU A 143 12.87 -10.07 -13.51
N PRO A 144 14.08 -10.05 -12.96
CA PRO A 144 15.25 -10.40 -13.74
C PRO A 144 15.07 -11.81 -14.28
N LYS A 145 15.47 -12.02 -15.54
CA LYS A 145 15.40 -13.35 -16.10
C LYS A 145 16.32 -14.29 -15.33
N ALA A 146 15.88 -15.52 -15.12
CA ALA A 146 16.72 -16.52 -14.50
C ALA A 146 18.00 -16.66 -15.34
N GLY A 147 19.14 -16.51 -14.67
CA GLY A 147 20.42 -16.57 -15.36
C GLY A 147 20.76 -15.33 -16.16
N GLY A 148 19.87 -14.36 -16.21
CA GLY A 148 20.08 -13.11 -16.90
C GLY A 148 20.69 -12.05 -15.99
N LEU A 149 21.64 -12.43 -15.27
CA LEU A 149 22.22 -11.57 -14.27
C LEU A 149 23.31 -10.70 -14.83
#